data_95949500db3a449ddf32188005fa8616
#
_entry.id   95949500db3a449ddf32188005fa8616
#
_cell.length_a   1.000
_cell.length_b   1.000
_cell.length_c   1.000
_cell.angle_alpha   90.00
_cell.angle_beta   90.00
_cell.angle_gamma   90.00
#
_symmetry.space_group_name_H-M   'P 1'
#
loop_
_entity.id
_entity.type
_entity.pdbx_description
1 polymer ?
#
loop_
_entity_poly.entity_id
_entity_poly.type
_entity_poly.pdbx_seq_one_letter_code
_entity_poly.pdbx_strand_id
1 'polypeptide(L)' 'MRLPYRILKSRSDGSLHFVGAVETLDDAKARVRALGDLWPGEYVIHNEVTGERISIIVGDTTN' A
#
# COMPACT_ATOMS: atom_id res chain seq x y z
N MET A 1 -18.98 7.09 -5.35
CA MET A 1 -17.95 7.70 -4.54
C MET A 1 -16.58 7.20 -4.91
N ARG A 2 -15.62 8.08 -4.97
CA ARG A 2 -14.30 7.71 -5.43
C ARG A 2 -13.36 7.48 -4.26
N LEU A 3 -12.55 6.46 -4.38
CA LEU A 3 -11.52 6.18 -3.40
C LEU A 3 -10.19 6.50 -4.05
N PRO A 4 -9.63 7.69 -3.79
CA PRO A 4 -8.46 8.16 -4.54
C PRO A 4 -7.16 7.42 -4.21
N TYR A 5 -7.08 6.77 -3.07
CA TYR A 5 -5.85 6.10 -2.67
C TYR A 5 -5.94 4.61 -2.93
N ARG A 6 -5.13 4.13 -3.83
CA ARG A 6 -5.03 2.71 -4.13
C ARG A 6 -3.85 2.10 -3.42
N ILE A 7 -4.05 0.91 -2.87
CA ILE A 7 -3.00 0.19 -2.17
C ILE A 7 -2.60 -1.00 -3.00
N LEU A 8 -1.32 -1.10 -3.29
CA LEU A 8 -0.77 -2.14 -4.12
C LEU A 8 0.36 -2.85 -3.36
N LYS A 9 0.45 -4.15 -3.53
CA LYS A 9 1.51 -4.94 -2.93
C LYS A 9 2.54 -5.28 -3.99
N SER A 10 3.78 -4.94 -3.72
CA SER A 10 4.86 -5.28 -4.63
C SER A 10 5.20 -6.76 -4.49
N ARG A 11 5.29 -7.45 -5.60
CA ARG A 11 5.59 -8.88 -5.62
C ARG A 11 7.04 -9.10 -6.00
N SER A 12 7.53 -10.29 -5.69
CA SER A 12 8.93 -10.59 -5.92
C SER A 12 9.31 -10.56 -7.40
N ASP A 13 8.33 -10.74 -8.29
CA ASP A 13 8.60 -10.68 -9.73
C ASP A 13 8.54 -9.27 -10.29
N GLY A 14 8.35 -8.27 -9.42
CA GLY A 14 8.29 -6.89 -9.84
C GLY A 14 6.90 -6.38 -10.19
N SER A 15 5.91 -7.25 -10.17
CA SER A 15 4.55 -6.82 -10.47
C SER A 15 3.89 -6.24 -9.24
N LEU A 16 2.80 -5.50 -9.46
CA LEU A 16 2.03 -4.91 -8.37
C LEU A 16 0.67 -5.59 -8.30
N HIS A 17 0.29 -5.97 -7.09
CA HIS A 17 -0.98 -6.62 -6.86
C HIS A 17 -1.91 -5.67 -6.12
N PHE A 18 -3.08 -5.41 -6.68
CA PHE A 18 -4.06 -4.51 -6.07
C PHE A 18 -4.64 -5.17 -4.82
N VAL A 19 -4.58 -4.48 -3.69
CA VAL A 19 -5.11 -5.02 -2.44
C VAL A 19 -6.28 -4.23 -1.90
N GLY A 20 -6.42 -2.96 -2.26
CA GLY A 20 -7.57 -2.22 -1.78
C GLY A 20 -7.49 -0.75 -2.14
N ALA A 21 -8.55 -0.02 -1.81
CA ALA A 21 -8.60 1.41 -2.02
C ALA A 21 -9.26 2.04 -0.81
N VAL A 22 -8.85 3.26 -0.49
CA VAL A 22 -9.37 3.98 0.68
C VAL A 22 -9.54 5.45 0.34
N GLU A 23 -10.17 6.19 1.25
CA GLU A 23 -10.49 7.59 1.02
C GLU A 23 -9.37 8.54 1.39
N THR A 24 -8.58 8.22 2.41
CA THR A 24 -7.56 9.13 2.91
C THR A 24 -6.21 8.45 3.00
N LEU A 25 -5.17 9.25 3.06
CA LEU A 25 -3.82 8.73 3.20
C LEU A 25 -3.64 8.04 4.55
N ASP A 26 -4.24 8.58 5.60
CA ASP A 26 -4.14 7.96 6.92
C ASP A 26 -4.77 6.57 6.90
N ASP A 27 -5.91 6.43 6.24
CA ASP A 27 -6.55 5.13 6.10
C ASP A 27 -5.67 4.18 5.31
N ALA A 28 -5.01 4.69 4.27
CA ALA A 28 -4.12 3.87 3.48
C ALA A 28 -2.97 3.34 4.32
N LYS A 29 -2.37 4.21 5.11
CA LYS A 29 -1.24 3.80 5.96
C LYS A 29 -1.68 2.78 7.01
N ALA A 30 -2.85 2.99 7.60
CA ALA A 30 -3.37 2.05 8.58
C ALA A 30 -3.63 0.69 7.95
N ARG A 31 -4.19 0.69 6.75
CA ARG A 31 -4.47 -0.56 6.05
C ARG A 31 -3.17 -1.28 5.70
N VAL A 32 -2.17 -0.54 5.27
CA VAL A 32 -0.88 -1.14 4.92
C VAL A 32 -0.24 -1.79 6.16
N ARG A 33 -0.34 -1.15 7.31
CA ARG A 33 0.19 -1.74 8.53
C ARG A 33 -0.51 -3.04 8.88
N ALA A 34 -1.84 -3.04 8.78
CA ALA A 34 -2.61 -4.25 9.08
C ALA A 34 -2.27 -5.36 8.10
N LEU A 35 -2.14 -5.02 6.83
CA LEU A 35 -1.78 -6.02 5.82
C LEU A 35 -0.36 -6.53 6.04
N GLY A 36 0.53 -5.65 6.48
CA GLY A 36 1.92 -6.03 6.70
C GLY A 36 2.11 -7.08 7.77
N ASP A 37 1.19 -7.15 8.73
CA ASP A 37 1.26 -8.17 9.77
C ASP A 37 1.02 -9.57 9.19
N LEU A 38 0.18 -9.65 8.18
CA LEU A 38 -0.15 -10.93 7.55
C LEU A 38 0.68 -11.19 6.30
N TRP A 39 1.07 -10.14 5.64
CA TRP A 39 1.74 -10.23 4.35
C TRP A 39 2.80 -9.15 4.27
N PRO A 40 3.94 -9.37 4.90
CA PRO A 40 5.00 -8.35 4.94
C PRO A 40 5.62 -8.12 3.57
N GLY A 41 6.19 -6.94 3.41
CA GLY A 41 6.84 -6.58 2.19
C GLY A 41 6.64 -5.12 1.85
N GLU A 42 6.84 -4.79 0.60
CA GLU A 42 6.71 -3.43 0.12
C GLU A 42 5.31 -3.18 -0.42
N TYR A 43 4.72 -2.08 0.04
CA TYR A 43 3.42 -1.64 -0.44
C TYR A 43 3.55 -0.29 -1.09
N VAL A 44 2.74 -0.04 -2.09
CA VAL A 44 2.71 1.25 -2.78
C VAL A 44 1.32 1.84 -2.61
N ILE A 45 1.27 3.09 -2.16
CA ILE A 45 0.03 3.84 -2.08
C ILE A 45 0.04 4.83 -3.24
N HIS A 46 -0.92 4.69 -4.13
CA HIS A 46 -1.01 5.52 -5.33
C HIS A 46 -2.21 6.45 -5.21
N ASN A 47 -1.95 7.75 -5.26
CA ASN A 47 -3.01 8.76 -5.27
C ASN A 47 -3.41 9.02 -6.72
N GLU A 48 -4.59 8.59 -7.08
CA GLU A 48 -5.07 8.71 -8.47
C GLU A 48 -5.40 10.13 -8.86
N VAL A 49 -5.63 10.99 -7.87
CA VAL A 49 -5.95 12.39 -8.18
C VAL A 49 -4.70 13.16 -8.57
N THR A 50 -3.62 12.99 -7.82
CA THR A 50 -2.37 13.72 -8.05
C THR A 50 -1.35 12.93 -8.83
N GLY A 51 -1.49 11.61 -8.87
CA GLY A 51 -0.50 10.74 -9.49
C GLY A 51 0.67 10.40 -8.60
N GLU A 52 0.64 10.83 -7.35
CA GLU A 52 1.73 10.57 -6.43
C GLU A 52 1.75 9.12 -5.98
N ARG A 53 2.94 8.61 -5.73
CA ARG A 53 3.13 7.26 -5.22
C ARG A 53 4.02 7.30 -3.99
N ILE A 54 3.65 6.50 -3.01
CA ILE A 54 4.41 6.38 -1.78
C ILE A 54 4.69 4.91 -1.55
N SER A 55 5.97 4.57 -1.36
CA SER A 55 6.36 3.20 -1.06
C SER A 55 6.55 3.03 0.44
N ILE A 56 5.98 2.00 1.00
CA ILE A 56 6.09 1.70 2.42
C ILE A 56 6.48 0.24 2.58
N ILE A 57 7.52 0.00 3.35
CA ILE A 57 7.94 -1.37 3.66
C ILE A 57 7.49 -1.68 5.07
N VAL A 58 6.69 -2.72 5.22
CA VAL A 58 6.14 -3.10 6.50
C VAL A 58 6.38 -4.58 6.79
N GLY A 59 6.31 -4.91 8.07
CA GLY A 59 6.49 -6.29 8.48
C GLY A 59 7.91 -6.76 8.40
N ASP A 60 8.82 -5.89 8.13
CA ASP A 60 10.22 -6.23 8.05
C ASP A 60 10.88 -5.93 9.38
N THR A 61 11.20 -6.97 10.07
CA THR A 61 11.82 -6.83 11.37
C THR A 61 13.27 -7.20 11.35
N THR A 62 13.87 -6.97 10.26
CA THR A 62 15.28 -7.29 10.14
C THR A 62 16.11 -6.62 11.20
N ASN A 63 16.96 -7.30 11.74
CA ASN A 63 17.86 -6.75 12.73
C ASN A 63 19.25 -7.11 12.49
#